data_068dd06e93ae558673e744dc6bfee562
#
_entry.id   068dd06e93ae558673e744dc6bfee562
#
_cell.length_a   1.000
_cell.length_b   1.000
_cell.length_c   1.000
_cell.angle_alpha   90.00
_cell.angle_beta   90.00
_cell.angle_gamma   90.00
#
_symmetry.space_group_name_H-M   'P 1'
#
loop_
_entity.id
_entity.type
_entity.pdbx_description
1 polymer ?
#
loop_
_entity_poly.entity_id
_entity_poly.type
_entity_poly.pdbx_seq_one_letter_code
_entity_poly.pdbx_strand_id
1 'polypeptide(L)'
;MTDRQTLVQTLEHLRALVSFDTQNPPRNIDEGGLFAYVAEQLPDFRVTVDNLGDGCVSLLAVRGEPDTVYNVHMDTVPGTAHWQRDPLTLSVEDDRAYGLGACDIKGAAACLLTVASQSASPMALLLSSDEEAGSNHCIHSFLGTDHGFRRAVIAEPTQCEAVLCHRGINSWAGRFAGEAGHSSQARALTDSALHQAAHWVSAAVRWAECQQREAQFDSLQGLCFNTGTLHGGVKNNVIAPSAEVTFGFRPLPGQSPQALALEVHSLHQGPHPVQWTPRYAGPALPDADAHGGFDQALAHASALAHDLGLPIGAAVDFWTEAALFSAAGLPALVFGPGAIEQAHTADEWVSLEQLSTALGHYQRIFGAAAGTSPPAAIGGG
;
A
#
# COMPACT_ATOMS: atom_id res chain seq x y z
N MET A 1 11.03 -23.51 19.99
CA MET A 1 9.65 -23.46 20.50
C MET A 1 8.76 -24.39 19.67
N THR A 2 7.64 -24.87 20.21
CA THR A 2 6.64 -25.55 19.39
C THR A 2 5.89 -24.52 18.54
N ASP A 3 5.32 -24.92 17.37
CA ASP A 3 4.55 -24.01 16.50
C ASP A 3 3.45 -23.28 17.27
N ARG A 4 2.80 -23.97 18.22
CA ARG A 4 1.76 -23.38 19.08
C ARG A 4 2.30 -22.28 20.01
N GLN A 5 3.51 -22.45 20.57
CA GLN A 5 4.12 -21.43 21.44
C GLN A 5 4.53 -20.20 20.65
N THR A 6 5.00 -20.38 19.41
CA THR A 6 5.34 -19.30 18.49
C THR A 6 4.10 -18.47 18.13
N LEU A 7 3.00 -19.13 17.80
CA LEU A 7 1.73 -18.44 17.51
C LEU A 7 1.21 -17.65 18.72
N VAL A 8 1.31 -18.22 19.95
CA VAL A 8 0.92 -17.50 21.18
C VAL A 8 1.74 -16.22 21.35
N GLN A 9 3.05 -16.27 21.16
CA GLN A 9 3.92 -15.09 21.23
C GLN A 9 3.53 -14.06 20.15
N THR A 10 3.22 -14.51 18.93
CA THR A 10 2.76 -13.63 17.85
C THR A 10 1.46 -12.93 18.23
N LEU A 11 0.51 -13.62 18.83
CA LEU A 11 -0.74 -13.04 19.30
C LEU A 11 -0.54 -12.05 20.46
N GLU A 12 0.50 -12.24 21.30
CA GLU A 12 0.88 -11.27 22.31
C GLU A 12 1.41 -9.97 21.68
N HIS A 13 2.29 -10.06 20.67
CA HIS A 13 2.73 -8.91 19.91
C HIS A 13 1.56 -8.23 19.19
N LEU A 14 0.72 -9.00 18.51
CA LEU A 14 -0.44 -8.45 17.80
C LEU A 14 -1.40 -7.73 18.76
N ARG A 15 -1.64 -8.28 19.96
CA ARG A 15 -2.46 -7.64 20.98
C ARG A 15 -1.88 -6.29 21.41
N ALA A 16 -0.57 -6.23 21.63
CA ALA A 16 0.11 -4.99 21.96
C ALA A 16 0.00 -3.98 20.82
N LEU A 17 0.31 -4.40 19.58
CA LEU A 17 0.26 -3.51 18.41
C LEU A 17 -1.14 -2.97 18.13
N VAL A 18 -2.19 -3.79 18.26
CA VAL A 18 -3.60 -3.36 18.09
C VAL A 18 -4.01 -2.35 19.15
N SER A 19 -3.49 -2.46 20.38
CA SER A 19 -3.87 -1.56 21.48
C SER A 19 -3.40 -0.12 21.32
N PHE A 20 -2.44 0.13 20.41
CA PHE A 20 -2.01 1.49 20.07
C PHE A 20 -2.92 2.08 19.00
N ASP A 21 -3.48 3.27 19.29
CA ASP A 21 -4.27 4.04 18.34
C ASP A 21 -3.33 4.69 17.31
N THR A 22 -3.29 4.09 16.13
CA THR A 22 -2.50 4.55 14.99
C THR A 22 -3.38 4.93 13.81
N GLN A 23 -4.63 5.34 14.07
CA GLN A 23 -5.57 5.75 13.04
C GLN A 23 -5.07 6.99 12.28
N ASN A 24 -5.24 6.96 10.97
CA ASN A 24 -4.80 8.00 10.07
C ASN A 24 -5.89 8.33 9.02
N PRO A 25 -6.67 9.43 9.17
CA PRO A 25 -6.63 10.40 10.26
C PRO A 25 -7.15 9.86 11.61
N PRO A 26 -6.90 10.54 12.79
CA PRO A 26 -6.36 11.90 12.94
C PRO A 26 -4.84 12.00 12.93
N ARG A 27 -4.10 10.90 12.77
CA ARG A 27 -2.64 10.88 12.66
C ARG A 27 -1.94 11.38 13.95
N ASN A 28 -2.40 10.91 15.10
CA ASN A 28 -1.77 11.19 16.40
C ASN A 28 -0.67 10.17 16.69
N ILE A 29 0.30 10.06 15.79
CA ILE A 29 1.39 9.09 15.86
C ILE A 29 2.68 9.84 16.14
N ASP A 30 3.44 9.37 17.13
CA ASP A 30 4.74 9.89 17.53
C ASP A 30 5.76 8.75 17.73
N GLU A 31 6.99 9.08 18.10
CA GLU A 31 8.05 8.10 18.38
C GLU A 31 7.84 7.28 19.66
N GLY A 32 6.87 7.66 20.48
CA GLY A 32 6.42 6.89 21.65
C GLY A 32 5.46 5.76 21.27
N GLY A 33 4.70 5.31 22.23
CA GLY A 33 3.62 4.35 22.00
C GLY A 33 4.08 3.10 21.25
N LEU A 34 3.56 2.90 20.05
CA LEU A 34 3.84 1.74 19.21
C LEU A 34 5.32 1.63 18.84
N PHE A 35 5.98 2.74 18.42
CA PHE A 35 7.37 2.71 17.99
C PHE A 35 8.32 2.43 19.15
N ALA A 36 8.07 2.99 20.34
CA ALA A 36 8.81 2.67 21.55
C ALA A 36 8.65 1.19 21.93
N TYR A 37 7.42 0.67 21.89
CA TYR A 37 7.16 -0.76 22.11
C TYR A 37 7.98 -1.64 21.16
N VAL A 38 7.95 -1.35 19.85
CA VAL A 38 8.71 -2.14 18.85
C VAL A 38 10.20 -2.08 19.13
N ALA A 39 10.76 -0.90 19.44
CA ALA A 39 12.18 -0.76 19.77
C ALA A 39 12.57 -1.61 21.00
N GLU A 40 11.72 -1.69 22.02
CA GLU A 40 11.95 -2.53 23.20
C GLU A 40 11.94 -4.03 22.88
N GLN A 41 11.18 -4.47 21.84
CA GLN A 41 11.16 -5.87 21.41
C GLN A 41 12.38 -6.28 20.57
N LEU A 42 13.25 -5.33 20.19
CA LEU A 42 14.39 -5.52 19.30
C LEU A 42 15.74 -5.16 19.98
N PRO A 43 16.07 -5.72 21.17
CA PRO A 43 17.23 -5.29 21.97
C PRO A 43 18.57 -5.54 21.26
N ASP A 44 18.64 -6.50 20.33
CA ASP A 44 19.85 -6.87 19.59
C ASP A 44 19.98 -6.14 18.24
N PHE A 45 19.06 -5.20 17.96
CA PHE A 45 19.07 -4.39 16.75
C PHE A 45 19.62 -2.99 17.02
N ARG A 46 20.29 -2.42 16.03
CA ARG A 46 20.50 -0.98 15.98
C ARG A 46 19.20 -0.34 15.48
N VAL A 47 18.53 0.38 16.35
CA VAL A 47 17.27 1.03 16.07
C VAL A 47 17.49 2.54 15.84
N THR A 48 16.91 3.06 14.78
CA THR A 48 16.83 4.50 14.46
C THR A 48 15.37 4.85 14.28
N VAL A 49 14.89 5.90 14.93
CA VAL A 49 13.53 6.42 14.78
C VAL A 49 13.64 7.83 14.21
N ASP A 50 12.97 8.09 13.12
CA ASP A 50 12.90 9.39 12.46
C ASP A 50 11.48 9.94 12.55
N ASN A 51 11.32 11.09 13.20
CA ASN A 51 10.06 11.83 13.23
C ASN A 51 10.13 12.97 12.21
N LEU A 52 9.36 12.81 11.13
CA LEU A 52 9.31 13.76 10.01
C LEU A 52 8.23 14.83 10.19
N GLY A 53 7.53 14.81 11.35
CA GLY A 53 6.43 15.71 11.64
C GLY A 53 5.08 15.20 11.09
N ASP A 54 4.00 15.86 11.50
CA ASP A 54 2.62 15.57 11.05
C ASP A 54 2.22 14.09 11.19
N GLY A 55 2.72 13.39 12.22
CA GLY A 55 2.47 11.97 12.46
C GLY A 55 3.18 11.02 11.51
N CYS A 56 4.11 11.51 10.69
CA CYS A 56 4.98 10.69 9.85
C CYS A 56 6.20 10.25 10.67
N VAL A 57 6.18 9.04 11.17
CA VAL A 57 7.26 8.44 11.97
C VAL A 57 7.71 7.15 11.30
N SER A 58 9.02 6.97 11.16
CA SER A 58 9.59 5.71 10.71
C SER A 58 10.57 5.15 11.73
N LEU A 59 10.67 3.82 11.77
CA LEU A 59 11.64 3.09 12.58
C LEU A 59 12.39 2.12 11.68
N LEU A 60 13.71 2.28 11.64
CA LEU A 60 14.61 1.31 11.00
C LEU A 60 15.36 0.54 12.08
N ALA A 61 15.14 -0.78 12.13
CA ALA A 61 15.86 -1.70 13.00
C ALA A 61 16.74 -2.64 12.17
N VAL A 62 18.04 -2.67 12.43
CA VAL A 62 19.01 -3.47 11.67
C VAL A 62 19.84 -4.31 12.59
N ARG A 63 19.92 -5.61 12.30
CA ARG A 63 20.83 -6.57 12.92
C ARG A 63 21.71 -7.21 11.85
N GLY A 64 23.04 -7.20 12.03
CA GLY A 64 24.00 -7.70 11.05
C GLY A 64 24.07 -6.85 9.79
N GLU A 65 24.32 -7.49 8.65
CA GLU A 65 24.43 -6.87 7.33
C GLU A 65 23.43 -7.51 6.34
N PRO A 66 22.12 -7.28 6.51
CA PRO A 66 21.12 -7.79 5.59
C PRO A 66 21.13 -7.02 4.26
N ASP A 67 20.89 -7.70 3.15
CA ASP A 67 20.70 -7.07 1.84
C ASP A 67 19.22 -6.75 1.53
N THR A 68 18.31 -7.30 2.32
CA THR A 68 16.86 -7.16 2.15
C THR A 68 16.25 -6.41 3.33
N VAL A 69 15.45 -5.40 3.05
CA VAL A 69 14.63 -4.70 4.05
C VAL A 69 13.20 -5.21 4.00
N TYR A 70 12.59 -5.45 5.16
CA TYR A 70 11.18 -5.81 5.33
C TYR A 70 10.44 -4.56 5.80
N ASN A 71 9.58 -4.03 4.95
CA ASN A 71 8.78 -2.84 5.26
C ASN A 71 7.38 -3.24 5.73
N VAL A 72 6.88 -2.55 6.77
CA VAL A 72 5.54 -2.73 7.33
C VAL A 72 4.99 -1.37 7.72
N HIS A 73 3.85 -0.96 7.18
CA HIS A 73 3.20 0.22 7.70
C HIS A 73 2.47 -0.08 9.02
N MET A 74 2.37 0.89 9.89
CA MET A 74 1.83 0.73 11.24
C MET A 74 0.61 1.61 11.49
N ASP A 75 0.34 2.59 10.62
CA ASP A 75 -0.91 3.32 10.62
C ASP A 75 -2.07 2.47 10.08
N THR A 76 -3.27 2.86 10.40
CA THR A 76 -4.50 2.18 10.00
C THR A 76 -5.52 3.21 9.54
N VAL A 77 -6.45 2.82 8.69
CA VAL A 77 -7.66 3.62 8.46
C VAL A 77 -8.44 3.82 9.76
N PRO A 78 -9.27 4.87 9.88
CA PRO A 78 -10.14 5.05 11.03
C PRO A 78 -11.14 3.90 11.18
N GLY A 79 -11.34 3.45 12.40
CA GLY A 79 -12.41 2.51 12.74
C GLY A 79 -13.79 3.13 12.43
N THR A 80 -14.66 2.36 11.80
CA THR A 80 -16.00 2.81 11.42
C THR A 80 -17.01 2.65 12.58
N ALA A 81 -18.12 3.38 12.52
CA ALA A 81 -19.22 3.25 13.49
C ALA A 81 -19.94 1.87 13.46
N HIS A 82 -19.58 1.01 12.52
CA HIS A 82 -20.17 -0.31 12.35
C HIS A 82 -19.43 -1.43 13.10
N TRP A 83 -18.29 -1.12 13.73
CA TRP A 83 -17.57 -2.08 14.57
C TRP A 83 -18.47 -2.55 15.73
N GLN A 84 -18.54 -3.86 15.94
CA GLN A 84 -19.28 -4.48 17.02
C GLN A 84 -18.38 -4.80 18.22
N ARG A 85 -17.06 -4.86 17.97
CA ARG A 85 -16.00 -5.05 18.97
C ARG A 85 -15.27 -3.73 19.19
N ASP A 86 -14.52 -3.62 20.29
CA ASP A 86 -13.58 -2.52 20.46
C ASP A 86 -12.41 -2.71 19.45
N PRO A 87 -12.22 -1.80 18.48
CA PRO A 87 -11.20 -1.93 17.45
C PRO A 87 -9.76 -1.96 17.99
N LEU A 88 -9.52 -1.38 19.16
CA LEU A 88 -8.19 -1.34 19.79
C LEU A 88 -7.97 -2.47 20.82
N THR A 89 -8.88 -3.43 20.90
CA THR A 89 -8.77 -4.59 21.79
C THR A 89 -8.80 -5.89 20.97
N LEU A 90 -7.64 -6.57 20.88
CA LEU A 90 -7.56 -7.84 20.13
C LEU A 90 -8.43 -8.92 20.79
N SER A 91 -9.40 -9.44 20.04
CA SER A 91 -10.17 -10.62 20.43
C SER A 91 -9.89 -11.79 19.50
N VAL A 92 -9.79 -12.98 20.06
CA VAL A 92 -9.53 -14.21 19.30
C VAL A 92 -10.71 -15.14 19.46
N GLU A 93 -11.35 -15.48 18.34
CA GLU A 93 -12.51 -16.39 18.30
C GLU A 93 -12.30 -17.35 17.15
N ASP A 94 -12.42 -18.64 17.42
CA ASP A 94 -12.16 -19.72 16.45
C ASP A 94 -10.78 -19.58 15.78
N ASP A 95 -10.73 -19.45 14.45
CA ASP A 95 -9.51 -19.23 13.66
C ASP A 95 -9.25 -17.75 13.34
N ARG A 96 -9.78 -16.80 14.09
CA ARG A 96 -9.73 -15.37 13.75
C ARG A 96 -9.24 -14.52 14.90
N ALA A 97 -8.31 -13.62 14.61
CA ALA A 97 -7.87 -12.56 15.50
C ALA A 97 -8.43 -11.22 14.99
N TYR A 98 -9.39 -10.64 15.75
CA TYR A 98 -10.09 -9.40 15.40
C TYR A 98 -9.42 -8.21 16.06
N GLY A 99 -9.24 -7.14 15.31
CA GLY A 99 -8.68 -5.87 15.77
C GLY A 99 -8.35 -4.95 14.61
N LEU A 100 -8.36 -3.66 14.81
CA LEU A 100 -8.04 -2.67 13.80
C LEU A 100 -6.56 -2.78 13.39
N GLY A 101 -6.32 -2.97 12.10
CA GLY A 101 -4.99 -3.23 11.55
C GLY A 101 -4.53 -4.69 11.76
N ALA A 102 -5.37 -5.60 12.27
CA ALA A 102 -4.96 -6.99 12.47
C ALA A 102 -4.63 -7.69 11.14
N CYS A 103 -5.39 -7.40 10.08
CA CYS A 103 -5.14 -7.85 8.72
C CYS A 103 -4.19 -6.91 8.01
N ASP A 104 -4.40 -5.62 8.11
CA ASP A 104 -3.73 -4.56 7.38
C ASP A 104 -3.04 -3.57 8.34
N ILE A 105 -1.80 -3.85 8.78
CA ILE A 105 -0.95 -5.04 8.53
C ILE A 105 -0.16 -5.39 9.82
N LYS A 106 -0.71 -5.05 11.02
CA LYS A 106 -0.06 -5.34 12.31
C LYS A 106 0.18 -6.84 12.53
N GLY A 107 -0.63 -7.71 11.85
CA GLY A 107 -0.43 -9.17 11.87
C GLY A 107 0.92 -9.59 11.31
N ALA A 108 1.35 -9.03 10.20
CA ALA A 108 2.68 -9.28 9.63
C ALA A 108 3.80 -8.74 10.54
N ALA A 109 3.61 -7.52 11.09
CA ALA A 109 4.54 -6.94 12.07
C ALA A 109 4.73 -7.87 13.27
N ALA A 110 3.66 -8.42 13.82
CA ALA A 110 3.71 -9.36 14.94
C ALA A 110 4.48 -10.65 14.59
N CYS A 111 4.29 -11.20 13.39
CA CYS A 111 5.06 -12.33 12.89
C CYS A 111 6.55 -12.01 12.80
N LEU A 112 6.92 -10.86 12.23
CA LEU A 112 8.31 -10.42 12.06
C LEU A 112 8.98 -10.17 13.42
N LEU A 113 8.32 -9.54 14.38
CA LEU A 113 8.83 -9.35 15.75
C LEU A 113 9.06 -10.69 16.46
N THR A 114 8.12 -11.63 16.32
CA THR A 114 8.27 -12.98 16.87
C THR A 114 9.52 -13.66 16.33
N VAL A 115 9.71 -13.64 15.00
CA VAL A 115 10.88 -14.27 14.36
C VAL A 115 12.18 -13.53 14.71
N ALA A 116 12.15 -12.20 14.80
CA ALA A 116 13.31 -11.39 15.22
C ALA A 116 13.83 -11.80 16.60
N SER A 117 12.92 -12.11 17.53
CA SER A 117 13.29 -12.57 18.88
C SER A 117 13.82 -14.01 18.94
N GLN A 118 13.51 -14.84 17.93
CA GLN A 118 13.85 -16.26 17.88
C GLN A 118 15.07 -16.57 17.01
N SER A 119 15.55 -15.62 16.23
CA SER A 119 16.66 -15.77 15.31
C SER A 119 17.80 -14.81 15.65
N ALA A 120 19.03 -15.19 15.34
CA ALA A 120 20.19 -14.31 15.37
C ALA A 120 20.66 -13.89 13.96
N SER A 121 19.94 -14.27 12.92
CA SER A 121 20.29 -13.96 11.52
C SER A 121 20.26 -12.46 11.23
N PRO A 122 21.04 -11.98 10.25
CA PRO A 122 20.91 -10.61 9.75
C PRO A 122 19.47 -10.32 9.34
N MET A 123 18.94 -9.17 9.76
CA MET A 123 17.55 -8.78 9.52
C MET A 123 17.43 -7.26 9.54
N ALA A 124 16.62 -6.69 8.65
CA ALA A 124 16.25 -5.29 8.68
C ALA A 124 14.72 -5.14 8.61
N LEU A 125 14.18 -4.39 9.56
CA LEU A 125 12.77 -4.00 9.61
C LEU A 125 12.66 -2.49 9.44
N LEU A 126 11.83 -2.06 8.51
CA LEU A 126 11.45 -0.66 8.33
C LEU A 126 9.95 -0.54 8.63
N LEU A 127 9.60 0.25 9.63
CA LEU A 127 8.23 0.54 9.96
C LEU A 127 7.91 1.98 9.55
N SER A 128 6.76 2.19 8.91
CA SER A 128 6.25 3.50 8.47
C SER A 128 4.88 3.79 9.10
N SER A 129 4.47 5.05 9.16
CA SER A 129 3.19 5.47 9.77
C SER A 129 2.36 6.39 8.89
N ASP A 130 2.53 6.33 7.56
CA ASP A 130 1.89 7.27 6.66
C ASP A 130 1.46 6.67 5.31
N GLU A 131 1.32 5.34 5.25
CA GLU A 131 0.80 4.64 4.06
C GLU A 131 -0.67 4.99 3.82
N GLU A 132 -1.52 4.83 4.83
CA GLU A 132 -2.97 5.06 4.79
C GLU A 132 -3.35 6.53 4.55
N ALA A 133 -2.44 7.43 4.84
CA ALA A 133 -2.59 8.85 4.50
C ALA A 133 -2.25 9.16 3.04
N GLY A 134 -1.61 8.24 2.33
CA GLY A 134 -1.11 8.45 0.99
C GLY A 134 -0.04 9.55 0.89
N SER A 135 0.72 9.82 1.95
CA SER A 135 1.81 10.79 1.92
C SER A 135 3.16 10.16 1.58
N ASN A 136 3.40 8.94 2.07
CA ASN A 136 4.61 8.13 1.89
C ASN A 136 5.92 8.89 2.19
N HIS A 137 5.87 9.89 3.08
CA HIS A 137 7.06 10.67 3.46
C HIS A 137 8.10 9.78 4.13
N CYS A 138 7.67 8.79 4.93
CA CYS A 138 8.56 7.84 5.60
C CYS A 138 9.39 7.07 4.57
N ILE A 139 8.76 6.50 3.56
CA ILE A 139 9.45 5.73 2.54
C ILE A 139 10.30 6.60 1.63
N HIS A 140 9.80 7.78 1.21
CA HIS A 140 10.60 8.70 0.41
C HIS A 140 11.82 9.21 1.17
N SER A 141 11.71 9.50 2.47
CA SER A 141 12.84 9.88 3.32
C SER A 141 13.86 8.75 3.41
N PHE A 142 13.41 7.52 3.68
CA PHE A 142 14.27 6.35 3.74
C PHE A 142 15.02 6.11 2.43
N LEU A 143 14.31 6.08 1.29
CA LEU A 143 14.90 5.85 -0.04
C LEU A 143 15.85 6.97 -0.48
N GLY A 144 15.72 8.17 0.09
CA GLY A 144 16.65 9.29 -0.13
C GLY A 144 17.98 9.17 0.60
N THR A 145 18.17 8.16 1.46
CA THR A 145 19.41 7.92 2.22
C THR A 145 20.30 6.88 1.54
N ASP A 146 21.59 6.82 1.96
CA ASP A 146 22.47 5.69 1.61
C ASP A 146 22.20 4.53 2.59
N HIS A 147 21.10 3.81 2.35
CA HIS A 147 20.61 2.74 3.23
C HIS A 147 21.35 1.40 3.03
N GLY A 148 22.02 1.18 1.89
CA GLY A 148 22.81 -0.04 1.60
C GLY A 148 22.00 -1.29 1.25
N PHE A 149 20.66 -1.27 1.33
CA PHE A 149 19.83 -2.41 0.96
C PHE A 149 19.71 -2.55 -0.55
N ARG A 150 19.52 -3.78 -1.01
CA ARG A 150 19.45 -4.14 -2.44
C ARG A 150 18.10 -4.68 -2.86
N ARG A 151 17.25 -5.08 -1.91
CA ARG A 151 15.97 -5.75 -2.13
C ARG A 151 14.98 -5.33 -1.05
N ALA A 152 13.70 -5.39 -1.33
CA ALA A 152 12.65 -5.07 -0.38
C ALA A 152 11.52 -6.11 -0.39
N VAL A 153 10.98 -6.41 0.77
CA VAL A 153 9.74 -7.17 0.96
C VAL A 153 8.78 -6.29 1.73
N ILE A 154 7.65 -6.00 1.14
CA ILE A 154 6.61 -5.16 1.75
C ILE A 154 5.52 -6.05 2.28
N ALA A 155 5.22 -5.90 3.57
CA ALA A 155 4.19 -6.68 4.21
C ALA A 155 2.82 -6.07 3.92
N GLU A 156 1.96 -6.87 3.28
CA GLU A 156 0.56 -6.56 2.99
C GLU A 156 -0.26 -7.85 2.93
N PRO A 157 -1.61 -7.81 3.03
CA PRO A 157 -2.44 -9.01 3.10
C PRO A 157 -2.54 -9.72 1.73
N THR A 158 -1.59 -10.61 1.46
CA THR A 158 -1.48 -11.37 0.21
C THR A 158 -1.73 -12.86 0.37
N GLN A 159 -2.41 -13.27 1.44
CA GLN A 159 -2.70 -14.68 1.74
C GLN A 159 -1.46 -15.58 1.79
N CYS A 160 -0.31 -15.01 2.21
CA CYS A 160 0.99 -15.68 2.27
C CYS A 160 1.54 -16.11 0.90
N GLU A 161 1.18 -15.43 -0.17
CA GLU A 161 1.76 -15.58 -1.50
C GLU A 161 2.54 -14.32 -1.89
N ALA A 162 3.68 -14.48 -2.55
CA ALA A 162 4.47 -13.36 -3.04
C ALA A 162 3.82 -12.73 -4.26
N VAL A 163 3.39 -11.49 -4.13
CA VAL A 163 2.82 -10.69 -5.22
C VAL A 163 3.95 -9.88 -5.85
N LEU A 164 4.14 -10.07 -7.16
CA LEU A 164 5.20 -9.42 -7.93
C LEU A 164 4.69 -8.23 -8.73
N CYS A 165 3.38 -8.10 -8.87
CA CYS A 165 2.75 -7.08 -9.71
C CYS A 165 1.48 -6.55 -9.03
N HIS A 166 1.32 -5.22 -9.06
CA HIS A 166 0.07 -4.57 -8.71
C HIS A 166 -0.14 -3.28 -9.52
N ARG A 167 -1.36 -2.76 -9.50
CA ARG A 167 -1.70 -1.50 -10.18
C ARG A 167 -0.99 -0.32 -9.55
N GLY A 168 -0.77 0.71 -10.37
CA GLY A 168 -0.49 2.05 -9.88
C GLY A 168 -1.73 2.72 -9.30
N ILE A 169 -1.54 3.90 -8.73
CA ILE A 169 -2.63 4.76 -8.27
C ILE A 169 -2.41 6.19 -8.77
N ASN A 170 -3.48 6.85 -9.19
CA ASN A 170 -3.43 8.23 -9.65
C ASN A 170 -4.74 8.93 -9.32
N SER A 171 -4.69 10.06 -8.65
CA SER A 171 -5.88 10.82 -8.29
C SER A 171 -5.72 12.30 -8.56
N TRP A 172 -6.82 12.95 -8.94
CA TRP A 172 -6.88 14.31 -9.43
C TRP A 172 -8.09 15.05 -8.89
N ALA A 173 -7.99 16.38 -8.86
CA ALA A 173 -9.11 17.28 -8.77
C ALA A 173 -9.21 18.12 -10.05
N GLY A 174 -10.42 18.29 -10.56
CA GLY A 174 -10.74 19.18 -11.69
C GLY A 174 -11.65 20.30 -11.24
N ARG A 175 -11.20 21.56 -11.35
CA ARG A 175 -12.02 22.74 -11.08
C ARG A 175 -12.51 23.34 -12.39
N PHE A 176 -13.81 23.23 -12.61
CA PHE A 176 -14.52 23.74 -13.79
C PHE A 176 -14.95 25.18 -13.54
N ALA A 177 -14.69 26.04 -14.51
CA ALA A 177 -15.17 27.41 -14.50
C ALA A 177 -16.50 27.54 -15.25
N GLY A 178 -17.31 28.52 -14.86
CA GLY A 178 -18.55 28.88 -15.52
C GLY A 178 -18.82 30.37 -15.35
N GLU A 179 -19.89 30.87 -16.00
CA GLU A 179 -20.28 32.27 -15.91
C GLU A 179 -21.65 32.42 -15.24
N ALA A 180 -21.67 33.04 -14.05
CA ALA A 180 -22.91 33.22 -13.28
C ALA A 180 -23.96 34.03 -14.07
N GLY A 181 -25.21 33.70 -13.82
CA GLY A 181 -26.33 34.39 -14.42
C GLY A 181 -27.68 33.79 -14.02
N HIS A 182 -28.77 34.37 -14.55
CA HIS A 182 -30.09 33.82 -14.28
C HIS A 182 -30.35 32.56 -15.12
N SER A 183 -30.86 31.50 -14.51
CA SER A 183 -31.05 30.18 -15.14
C SER A 183 -32.01 30.16 -16.33
N SER A 184 -32.82 31.20 -16.51
CA SER A 184 -33.71 31.33 -17.69
C SER A 184 -33.00 31.72 -19.00
N GLN A 185 -31.69 32.02 -18.93
CA GLN A 185 -30.90 32.35 -20.12
C GLN A 185 -30.49 31.07 -20.84
N ALA A 186 -30.59 31.04 -22.18
CA ALA A 186 -30.24 29.87 -22.99
C ALA A 186 -28.77 29.42 -22.78
N ARG A 187 -27.86 30.37 -22.46
CA ARG A 187 -26.47 30.09 -22.17
C ARG A 187 -26.24 29.23 -20.88
N ALA A 188 -27.29 29.04 -20.09
CA ALA A 188 -27.19 28.17 -18.92
C ALA A 188 -26.71 26.73 -19.26
N LEU A 189 -27.03 26.26 -20.48
CA LEU A 189 -26.61 24.92 -20.93
C LEU A 189 -25.11 24.84 -21.21
N THR A 190 -24.47 25.93 -21.64
CA THR A 190 -23.06 25.99 -22.02
C THR A 190 -22.16 26.55 -20.91
N ASP A 191 -22.66 27.57 -20.19
CA ASP A 191 -21.82 28.34 -19.26
C ASP A 191 -21.87 27.85 -17.83
N SER A 192 -22.74 26.88 -17.52
CA SER A 192 -22.79 26.25 -16.21
C SER A 192 -21.60 25.32 -15.99
N ALA A 193 -20.74 25.65 -15.03
CA ALA A 193 -19.63 24.79 -14.64
C ALA A 193 -20.10 23.39 -14.21
N LEU A 194 -21.27 23.30 -13.56
CA LEU A 194 -21.84 22.03 -13.13
C LEU A 194 -22.26 21.15 -14.32
N HIS A 195 -22.84 21.76 -15.40
CA HIS A 195 -23.15 21.02 -16.62
C HIS A 195 -21.88 20.53 -17.32
N GLN A 196 -20.84 21.38 -17.41
CA GLN A 196 -19.55 21.00 -18.01
C GLN A 196 -18.89 19.85 -17.24
N ALA A 197 -18.91 19.91 -15.90
CA ALA A 197 -18.39 18.83 -15.05
C ALA A 197 -19.17 17.52 -15.24
N ALA A 198 -20.51 17.57 -15.28
CA ALA A 198 -21.36 16.41 -15.52
C ALA A 198 -21.12 15.78 -16.91
N HIS A 199 -20.96 16.60 -17.96
CA HIS A 199 -20.62 16.12 -19.30
C HIS A 199 -19.26 15.46 -19.34
N TRP A 200 -18.26 16.07 -18.69
CA TRP A 200 -16.91 15.47 -18.58
C TRP A 200 -16.94 14.14 -17.82
N VAL A 201 -17.61 14.07 -16.65
CA VAL A 201 -17.75 12.80 -15.89
C VAL A 201 -18.39 11.72 -16.75
N SER A 202 -19.45 12.04 -17.49
CA SER A 202 -20.10 11.09 -18.40
C SER A 202 -19.15 10.61 -19.52
N ALA A 203 -18.30 11.51 -20.06
CA ALA A 203 -17.31 11.15 -21.06
C ALA A 203 -16.18 10.30 -20.45
N ALA A 204 -15.71 10.65 -19.24
CA ALA A 204 -14.66 9.93 -18.53
C ALA A 204 -15.08 8.49 -18.17
N VAL A 205 -16.34 8.30 -17.73
CA VAL A 205 -16.86 6.94 -17.47
C VAL A 205 -16.87 6.12 -18.76
N ARG A 206 -17.36 6.66 -19.89
CA ARG A 206 -17.33 5.94 -21.18
C ARG A 206 -15.92 5.61 -21.65
N TRP A 207 -14.99 6.55 -21.48
CA TRP A 207 -13.58 6.31 -21.78
C TRP A 207 -13.02 5.15 -20.91
N ALA A 208 -13.29 5.17 -19.61
CA ALA A 208 -12.87 4.12 -18.69
C ALA A 208 -13.47 2.75 -19.05
N GLU A 209 -14.75 2.70 -19.46
CA GLU A 209 -15.37 1.47 -19.94
C GLU A 209 -14.69 0.91 -21.20
N CYS A 210 -14.15 1.77 -22.08
CA CYS A 210 -13.33 1.32 -23.22
C CYS A 210 -11.99 0.77 -22.72
N GLN A 211 -11.27 1.53 -21.88
CA GLN A 211 -9.99 1.09 -21.31
C GLN A 211 -10.11 -0.24 -20.54
N GLN A 212 -11.24 -0.46 -19.86
CA GLN A 212 -11.48 -1.70 -19.12
C GLN A 212 -11.62 -2.92 -20.03
N ARG A 213 -12.08 -2.75 -21.26
CA ARG A 213 -12.22 -3.86 -22.22
C ARG A 213 -10.94 -4.14 -23.02
N GLU A 214 -10.12 -3.13 -23.25
CA GLU A 214 -9.00 -3.19 -24.19
C GLU A 214 -7.67 -3.56 -23.52
N ALA A 215 -7.51 -3.23 -22.23
CA ALA A 215 -6.27 -3.46 -21.51
C ALA A 215 -6.41 -4.67 -20.58
N GLN A 216 -5.39 -5.52 -20.56
CA GLN A 216 -5.24 -6.62 -19.61
C GLN A 216 -3.77 -6.81 -19.29
N PHE A 217 -3.49 -7.17 -18.06
CA PHE A 217 -2.16 -7.53 -17.60
C PHE A 217 -2.26 -8.68 -16.60
N ASP A 218 -1.74 -9.86 -16.94
CA ASP A 218 -1.88 -11.09 -16.14
C ASP A 218 -3.36 -11.31 -15.74
N SER A 219 -3.65 -11.42 -14.46
CA SER A 219 -5.00 -11.55 -13.90
C SER A 219 -5.76 -10.21 -13.81
N LEU A 220 -5.07 -9.06 -13.98
CA LEU A 220 -5.66 -7.73 -13.85
C LEU A 220 -6.40 -7.35 -15.13
N GLN A 221 -7.69 -7.02 -15.00
CA GLN A 221 -8.54 -6.65 -16.12
C GLN A 221 -8.75 -5.13 -16.20
N GLY A 222 -8.33 -4.52 -17.31
CA GLY A 222 -8.62 -3.16 -17.69
C GLY A 222 -8.17 -2.08 -16.71
N LEU A 223 -8.60 -0.84 -16.95
CA LEU A 223 -8.34 0.31 -16.10
C LEU A 223 -9.45 0.49 -15.07
N CYS A 224 -9.13 0.46 -13.79
CA CYS A 224 -10.06 0.88 -12.75
C CYS A 224 -10.16 2.41 -12.73
N PHE A 225 -11.38 2.95 -12.75
CA PHE A 225 -11.65 4.39 -12.70
C PHE A 225 -12.81 4.68 -11.74
N ASN A 226 -12.69 5.74 -10.95
CA ASN A 226 -13.75 6.18 -10.06
C ASN A 226 -13.85 7.72 -10.03
N THR A 227 -15.07 8.25 -10.13
CA THR A 227 -15.38 9.64 -9.78
C THR A 227 -15.78 9.66 -8.31
N GLY A 228 -14.93 10.20 -7.45
CA GLY A 228 -15.15 10.21 -6.00
C GLY A 228 -16.19 11.24 -5.57
N THR A 229 -16.08 12.48 -6.07
CA THR A 229 -17.00 13.56 -5.73
C THR A 229 -17.32 14.44 -6.93
N LEU A 230 -18.52 15.03 -6.93
CA LEU A 230 -18.93 16.10 -7.83
C LEU A 230 -19.70 17.13 -7.02
N HIS A 231 -19.16 18.32 -6.87
CA HIS A 231 -19.76 19.43 -6.13
C HIS A 231 -19.82 20.69 -6.98
N GLY A 232 -20.85 21.51 -6.82
CA GLY A 232 -20.91 22.78 -7.53
C GLY A 232 -22.29 23.45 -7.48
N GLY A 233 -22.32 24.66 -8.04
CA GLY A 233 -23.53 25.49 -8.06
C GLY A 233 -23.80 26.13 -6.70
N VAL A 234 -24.83 27.00 -6.69
CA VAL A 234 -25.26 27.74 -5.50
C VAL A 234 -26.77 27.56 -5.28
N LYS A 235 -27.57 27.66 -6.33
CA LYS A 235 -29.03 27.59 -6.27
C LYS A 235 -29.58 27.26 -7.66
N ASN A 236 -30.77 26.65 -7.73
CA ASN A 236 -31.41 26.20 -8.98
C ASN A 236 -31.71 27.30 -9.99
N ASN A 237 -31.87 28.55 -9.56
CA ASN A 237 -32.12 29.70 -10.44
C ASN A 237 -30.84 30.51 -10.79
N VAL A 238 -29.65 29.98 -10.47
CA VAL A 238 -28.35 30.59 -10.77
C VAL A 238 -27.53 29.64 -11.63
N ILE A 239 -26.98 30.14 -12.75
CA ILE A 239 -26.00 29.41 -13.56
C ILE A 239 -24.77 29.19 -12.69
N ALA A 240 -24.30 27.93 -12.55
CA ALA A 240 -23.21 27.57 -11.66
C ALA A 240 -21.88 28.21 -12.12
N PRO A 241 -21.25 29.09 -11.30
CA PRO A 241 -20.00 29.73 -11.67
C PRO A 241 -18.77 28.82 -11.47
N SER A 242 -18.92 27.77 -10.67
CA SER A 242 -17.84 26.80 -10.41
C SER A 242 -18.42 25.43 -10.08
N ALA A 243 -17.65 24.40 -10.43
CA ALA A 243 -17.84 23.03 -9.97
C ALA A 243 -16.49 22.37 -9.76
N GLU A 244 -16.43 21.39 -8.88
CA GLU A 244 -15.24 20.59 -8.60
C GLU A 244 -15.57 19.10 -8.68
N VAL A 245 -14.68 18.35 -9.31
CA VAL A 245 -14.73 16.89 -9.42
C VAL A 245 -13.46 16.33 -8.83
N THR A 246 -13.55 15.30 -7.99
CA THR A 246 -12.40 14.46 -7.65
C THR A 246 -12.56 13.10 -8.31
N PHE A 247 -11.48 12.58 -8.86
CA PHE A 247 -11.49 11.28 -9.52
C PHE A 247 -10.12 10.59 -9.37
N GLY A 248 -10.12 9.29 -9.59
CA GLY A 248 -8.90 8.50 -9.61
C GLY A 248 -9.00 7.34 -10.59
N PHE A 249 -7.85 6.86 -10.99
CA PHE A 249 -7.72 5.66 -11.80
C PHE A 249 -6.49 4.85 -11.36
N ARG A 250 -6.51 3.55 -11.69
CA ARG A 250 -5.45 2.62 -11.32
C ARG A 250 -4.82 2.02 -12.58
N PRO A 251 -3.69 2.60 -13.05
CA PRO A 251 -2.96 2.09 -14.21
C PRO A 251 -2.51 0.64 -14.01
N LEU A 252 -2.55 -0.14 -15.08
CA LEU A 252 -1.88 -1.43 -15.12
C LEU A 252 -0.35 -1.26 -15.16
N PRO A 253 0.42 -2.25 -14.73
CA PRO A 253 1.85 -2.28 -14.99
C PRO A 253 2.15 -2.04 -16.49
N GLY A 254 3.12 -1.16 -16.76
CA GLY A 254 3.48 -0.75 -18.12
C GLY A 254 2.61 0.35 -18.75
N GLN A 255 1.48 0.73 -18.15
CA GLN A 255 0.74 1.91 -18.60
C GLN A 255 1.35 3.20 -18.02
N SER A 256 1.45 4.25 -18.84
CA SER A 256 1.88 5.57 -18.37
C SER A 256 0.74 6.32 -17.68
N PRO A 257 0.83 6.58 -16.36
CA PRO A 257 -0.19 7.37 -15.66
C PRO A 257 -0.36 8.78 -16.24
N GLN A 258 0.72 9.37 -16.74
CA GLN A 258 0.73 10.71 -17.35
C GLN A 258 -0.03 10.71 -18.67
N ALA A 259 0.17 9.68 -19.53
CA ALA A 259 -0.56 9.55 -20.77
C ALA A 259 -2.07 9.39 -20.53
N LEU A 260 -2.45 8.51 -19.59
CA LEU A 260 -3.84 8.30 -19.19
C LEU A 260 -4.48 9.58 -18.62
N ALA A 261 -3.73 10.35 -17.80
CA ALA A 261 -4.21 11.63 -17.29
C ALA A 261 -4.47 12.63 -18.42
N LEU A 262 -3.56 12.74 -19.39
CA LEU A 262 -3.75 13.61 -20.55
C LEU A 262 -4.97 13.19 -21.39
N GLU A 263 -5.18 11.89 -21.61
CA GLU A 263 -6.35 11.38 -22.32
C GLU A 263 -7.64 11.78 -21.61
N VAL A 264 -7.79 11.48 -20.33
CA VAL A 264 -9.03 11.78 -19.57
C VAL A 264 -9.26 13.28 -19.42
N HIS A 265 -8.21 14.10 -19.28
CA HIS A 265 -8.33 15.56 -19.26
C HIS A 265 -8.83 16.11 -20.61
N SER A 266 -8.35 15.54 -21.72
CA SER A 266 -8.74 15.97 -23.09
C SER A 266 -10.20 15.71 -23.43
N LEU A 267 -10.91 14.93 -22.65
CA LEU A 267 -12.34 14.68 -22.83
C LEU A 267 -13.22 15.92 -22.53
N HIS A 268 -12.65 16.93 -21.88
CA HIS A 268 -13.34 18.20 -21.69
C HIS A 268 -13.40 19.00 -22.99
N GLN A 269 -14.63 19.34 -23.42
CA GLN A 269 -14.90 20.10 -24.65
C GLN A 269 -15.73 21.34 -24.39
N GLY A 270 -15.84 21.76 -23.14
CA GLY A 270 -16.59 22.96 -22.77
C GLY A 270 -15.88 24.27 -23.15
N PRO A 271 -16.58 25.40 -23.17
CA PRO A 271 -16.03 26.70 -23.57
C PRO A 271 -15.09 27.31 -22.53
N HIS A 272 -15.16 26.86 -21.28
CA HIS A 272 -14.36 27.41 -20.20
C HIS A 272 -13.27 26.40 -19.80
N PRO A 273 -12.05 26.88 -19.40
CA PRO A 273 -10.96 26.00 -19.04
C PRO A 273 -11.24 25.24 -17.74
N VAL A 274 -10.62 24.06 -17.61
CA VAL A 274 -10.57 23.29 -16.37
C VAL A 274 -9.16 23.37 -15.79
N GLN A 275 -9.07 23.66 -14.50
CA GLN A 275 -7.82 23.56 -13.77
C GLN A 275 -7.71 22.16 -13.18
N TRP A 276 -6.76 21.36 -13.70
CA TRP A 276 -6.44 20.03 -13.19
C TRP A 276 -5.33 20.13 -12.14
N THR A 277 -5.56 19.51 -11.00
CA THR A 277 -4.59 19.47 -9.89
C THR A 277 -4.36 18.02 -9.47
N PRO A 278 -3.12 17.50 -9.58
CA PRO A 278 -2.81 16.18 -9.06
C PRO A 278 -2.98 16.16 -7.54
N ARG A 279 -3.49 15.07 -7.00
CA ARG A 279 -3.69 14.83 -5.56
C ARG A 279 -2.68 13.83 -5.05
N TYR A 280 -2.65 12.65 -5.66
CA TYR A 280 -1.79 11.55 -5.29
C TYR A 280 -1.40 10.75 -6.53
N ALA A 281 -0.17 10.24 -6.56
CA ALA A 281 0.31 9.35 -7.61
C ALA A 281 1.32 8.35 -7.02
N GLY A 282 1.11 7.07 -7.31
CA GLY A 282 2.03 5.99 -7.02
C GLY A 282 2.25 5.13 -8.27
N PRO A 283 3.49 4.70 -8.57
CA PRO A 283 3.78 3.85 -9.72
C PRO A 283 3.10 2.48 -9.57
N ALA A 284 3.00 1.73 -10.67
CA ALA A 284 2.68 0.31 -10.59
C ALA A 284 3.90 -0.50 -10.16
N LEU A 285 3.67 -1.71 -9.66
CA LEU A 285 4.72 -2.69 -9.40
C LEU A 285 4.71 -3.74 -10.52
N PRO A 286 5.90 -4.10 -11.07
CA PRO A 286 7.21 -3.47 -10.90
C PRO A 286 7.35 -2.20 -11.75
N ASP A 287 8.30 -1.35 -11.38
CA ASP A 287 8.70 -0.21 -12.20
C ASP A 287 9.65 -0.66 -13.32
N ALA A 288 9.25 -0.45 -14.57
CA ALA A 288 10.02 -0.90 -15.73
C ALA A 288 11.26 -0.04 -15.98
N ASP A 289 11.15 1.28 -15.75
CA ASP A 289 12.20 2.23 -16.10
C ASP A 289 13.43 2.05 -15.20
N ALA A 290 13.20 1.82 -13.91
CA ALA A 290 14.25 1.64 -12.92
C ALA A 290 15.05 0.33 -13.10
N HIS A 291 14.49 -0.67 -13.80
CA HIS A 291 15.05 -2.00 -13.93
C HIS A 291 15.49 -2.38 -15.36
N GLY A 292 15.46 -1.44 -16.30
CA GLY A 292 15.86 -1.69 -17.69
C GLY A 292 14.81 -2.41 -18.52
N GLY A 293 13.56 -2.35 -18.13
CA GLY A 293 12.41 -2.92 -18.82
C GLY A 293 11.56 -3.80 -17.93
N PHE A 294 10.31 -3.99 -18.34
CA PHE A 294 9.31 -4.71 -17.54
C PHE A 294 9.70 -6.17 -17.28
N ASP A 295 10.14 -6.90 -18.32
CA ASP A 295 10.50 -8.32 -18.19
C ASP A 295 11.68 -8.51 -17.24
N GLN A 296 12.64 -7.57 -17.24
CA GLN A 296 13.79 -7.61 -16.34
C GLN A 296 13.37 -7.29 -14.90
N ALA A 297 12.51 -6.30 -14.70
CA ALA A 297 11.96 -5.96 -13.41
C ALA A 297 11.21 -7.16 -12.77
N LEU A 298 10.35 -7.81 -13.56
CA LEU A 298 9.62 -9.00 -13.15
C LEU A 298 10.56 -10.18 -12.85
N ALA A 299 11.60 -10.37 -13.67
CA ALA A 299 12.59 -11.42 -13.42
C ALA A 299 13.35 -11.20 -12.11
N HIS A 300 13.70 -9.95 -11.78
CA HIS A 300 14.35 -9.61 -10.51
C HIS A 300 13.43 -9.88 -9.30
N ALA A 301 12.16 -9.48 -9.37
CA ALA A 301 11.18 -9.75 -8.31
C ALA A 301 10.91 -11.26 -8.15
N SER A 302 10.84 -11.99 -9.27
CA SER A 302 10.69 -13.46 -9.27
C SER A 302 11.91 -14.15 -8.66
N ALA A 303 13.11 -13.72 -9.00
CA ALA A 303 14.33 -14.23 -8.38
C ALA A 303 14.34 -14.00 -6.87
N LEU A 304 13.91 -12.81 -6.40
CA LEU A 304 13.77 -12.52 -4.98
C LEU A 304 12.79 -13.49 -4.30
N ALA A 305 11.62 -13.74 -4.89
CA ALA A 305 10.64 -14.69 -4.33
C ALA A 305 11.22 -16.11 -4.25
N HIS A 306 11.93 -16.55 -5.28
CA HIS A 306 12.60 -17.88 -5.29
C HIS A 306 13.71 -17.97 -4.25
N ASP A 307 14.57 -16.95 -4.13
CA ASP A 307 15.64 -16.90 -3.13
C ASP A 307 15.10 -17.00 -1.70
N LEU A 308 13.94 -16.38 -1.45
CA LEU A 308 13.25 -16.42 -0.17
C LEU A 308 12.39 -17.68 0.03
N GLY A 309 12.23 -18.52 -0.99
CA GLY A 309 11.39 -19.73 -0.94
C GLY A 309 9.92 -19.43 -0.74
N LEU A 310 9.44 -18.31 -1.31
CA LEU A 310 8.05 -17.87 -1.22
C LEU A 310 7.24 -18.41 -2.42
N PRO A 311 6.00 -18.88 -2.20
CA PRO A 311 5.10 -19.18 -3.30
C PRO A 311 4.71 -17.88 -4.02
N ILE A 312 4.69 -17.90 -5.35
CA ILE A 312 4.31 -16.73 -6.16
C ILE A 312 2.79 -16.80 -6.39
N GLY A 313 2.10 -15.73 -6.03
CA GLY A 313 0.67 -15.52 -6.24
C GLY A 313 0.37 -14.70 -7.50
N ALA A 314 -0.92 -14.45 -7.72
CA ALA A 314 -1.41 -13.62 -8.81
C ALA A 314 -1.13 -12.13 -8.56
N ALA A 315 -1.16 -11.34 -9.64
CA ALA A 315 -1.16 -9.87 -9.53
C ALA A 315 -2.42 -9.37 -8.80
N VAL A 316 -2.30 -8.26 -8.07
CA VAL A 316 -3.39 -7.69 -7.24
C VAL A 316 -3.79 -6.29 -7.69
N ASP A 317 -5.05 -5.92 -7.41
CA ASP A 317 -5.63 -4.64 -7.81
C ASP A 317 -5.27 -3.47 -6.87
N PHE A 318 -4.90 -3.74 -5.62
CA PHE A 318 -4.53 -2.71 -4.65
C PHE A 318 -3.07 -2.26 -4.84
N TRP A 319 -2.79 -1.05 -4.39
CA TRP A 319 -1.46 -0.45 -4.45
C TRP A 319 -0.75 -0.65 -3.12
N THR A 320 0.58 -0.78 -3.15
CA THR A 320 1.42 -0.88 -1.96
C THR A 320 2.70 -0.06 -2.11
N GLU A 321 3.37 0.22 -1.01
CA GLU A 321 4.67 0.89 -1.00
C GLU A 321 5.76 0.13 -1.78
N ALA A 322 5.57 -1.16 -2.13
CA ALA A 322 6.52 -1.93 -2.95
C ALA A 322 6.88 -1.25 -4.28
N ALA A 323 5.91 -0.54 -4.85
CA ALA A 323 6.14 0.21 -6.08
C ALA A 323 7.17 1.34 -5.90
N LEU A 324 7.25 1.97 -4.73
CA LEU A 324 8.23 3.02 -4.43
C LEU A 324 9.65 2.45 -4.34
N PHE A 325 9.81 1.30 -3.69
CA PHE A 325 11.08 0.58 -3.65
C PHE A 325 11.52 0.16 -5.05
N SER A 326 10.59 -0.39 -5.85
CA SER A 326 10.86 -0.77 -7.23
C SER A 326 11.27 0.44 -8.07
N ALA A 327 10.58 1.57 -7.97
CA ALA A 327 10.92 2.82 -8.67
C ALA A 327 12.28 3.40 -8.24
N ALA A 328 12.73 3.10 -7.02
CA ALA A 328 14.07 3.43 -6.55
C ALA A 328 15.15 2.42 -7.00
N GLY A 329 14.80 1.42 -7.80
CA GLY A 329 15.72 0.42 -8.38
C GLY A 329 15.96 -0.82 -7.50
N LEU A 330 15.21 -1.01 -6.41
CA LEU A 330 15.30 -2.21 -5.62
C LEU A 330 14.29 -3.25 -6.12
N PRO A 331 14.69 -4.48 -6.50
CA PRO A 331 13.75 -5.58 -6.64
C PRO A 331 12.87 -5.67 -5.41
N ALA A 332 11.55 -5.60 -5.61
CA ALA A 332 10.57 -5.57 -4.54
C ALA A 332 9.43 -6.55 -4.81
N LEU A 333 8.86 -7.10 -3.74
CA LEU A 333 7.66 -7.91 -3.78
C LEU A 333 6.81 -7.64 -2.54
N VAL A 334 5.57 -8.05 -2.60
CA VAL A 334 4.60 -7.94 -1.50
C VAL A 334 4.35 -9.31 -0.90
N PHE A 335 4.38 -9.45 0.42
CA PHE A 335 4.13 -10.74 1.07
C PHE A 335 3.68 -10.56 2.53
N GLY A 336 2.54 -11.11 2.89
CA GLY A 336 2.08 -11.17 4.27
C GLY A 336 0.82 -12.00 4.48
N PRO A 337 0.47 -12.24 5.76
CA PRO A 337 -0.77 -12.89 6.14
C PRO A 337 -1.96 -11.95 5.95
N GLY A 338 -3.15 -12.51 5.84
CA GLY A 338 -4.38 -11.75 5.67
C GLY A 338 -4.89 -11.79 4.23
N ALA A 339 -6.12 -11.39 4.06
CA ALA A 339 -6.78 -11.23 2.76
C ALA A 339 -7.32 -9.81 2.65
N ILE A 340 -7.03 -9.12 1.55
CA ILE A 340 -7.35 -7.70 1.36
C ILE A 340 -8.83 -7.39 1.55
N GLU A 341 -9.71 -8.36 1.33
CA GLU A 341 -11.15 -8.23 1.54
C GLU A 341 -11.54 -8.02 3.01
N GLN A 342 -10.61 -8.26 3.94
CA GLN A 342 -10.80 -8.02 5.38
C GLN A 342 -10.30 -6.63 5.79
N ALA A 343 -9.38 -6.02 5.02
CA ALA A 343 -8.89 -4.68 5.26
C ALA A 343 -10.02 -3.65 5.14
N HIS A 344 -9.94 -2.57 5.93
CA HIS A 344 -10.86 -1.44 5.90
C HIS A 344 -12.34 -1.80 6.17
N THR A 345 -12.59 -2.96 6.76
CA THR A 345 -13.94 -3.43 7.11
C THR A 345 -14.22 -3.29 8.61
N ALA A 346 -15.50 -3.26 8.99
CA ALA A 346 -15.87 -3.38 10.39
C ALA A 346 -15.54 -4.80 10.90
N ASP A 347 -15.09 -4.86 12.16
CA ASP A 347 -14.61 -6.13 12.75
C ASP A 347 -13.53 -6.82 11.90
N GLU A 348 -12.58 -6.04 11.40
CA GLU A 348 -11.40 -6.52 10.67
C GLU A 348 -10.72 -7.66 11.43
N TRP A 349 -10.24 -8.68 10.71
CA TRP A 349 -9.61 -9.85 11.31
C TRP A 349 -8.55 -10.47 10.40
N VAL A 350 -7.62 -11.18 11.02
CA VAL A 350 -6.63 -12.04 10.33
C VAL A 350 -6.80 -13.50 10.78
N SER A 351 -6.62 -14.46 9.85
CA SER A 351 -6.67 -15.89 10.16
C SER A 351 -5.44 -16.33 10.97
N LEU A 352 -5.66 -17.13 12.02
CA LEU A 352 -4.57 -17.77 12.77
C LEU A 352 -3.77 -18.76 11.92
N GLU A 353 -4.42 -19.42 10.97
CA GLU A 353 -3.76 -20.29 9.99
C GLU A 353 -2.82 -19.48 9.10
N GLN A 354 -3.23 -18.32 8.61
CA GLN A 354 -2.38 -17.45 7.79
C GLN A 354 -1.24 -16.84 8.60
N LEU A 355 -1.46 -16.43 9.87
CA LEU A 355 -0.38 -16.02 10.76
C LEU A 355 0.65 -17.16 10.94
N SER A 356 0.19 -18.38 11.16
CA SER A 356 1.08 -19.56 11.31
C SER A 356 1.84 -19.86 10.02
N THR A 357 1.20 -19.71 8.87
CA THR A 357 1.80 -19.89 7.54
C THR A 357 2.90 -18.86 7.29
N ALA A 358 2.61 -17.57 7.53
CA ALA A 358 3.58 -16.48 7.39
C ALA A 358 4.77 -16.67 8.34
N LEU A 359 4.52 -17.04 9.61
CA LEU A 359 5.56 -17.40 10.56
C LEU A 359 6.48 -18.50 10.03
N GLY A 360 5.91 -19.57 9.46
CA GLY A 360 6.69 -20.66 8.86
C GLY A 360 7.57 -20.18 7.70
N HIS A 361 7.10 -19.25 6.88
CA HIS A 361 7.91 -18.62 5.83
C HIS A 361 9.02 -17.76 6.41
N TYR A 362 8.72 -16.83 7.32
CA TYR A 362 9.72 -15.96 7.94
C TYR A 362 10.76 -16.76 8.75
N GLN A 363 10.35 -17.83 9.46
CA GLN A 363 11.28 -18.71 10.16
C GLN A 363 12.25 -19.43 9.20
N ARG A 364 11.80 -19.86 8.02
CA ARG A 364 12.70 -20.45 7.00
C ARG A 364 13.67 -19.41 6.46
N ILE A 365 13.21 -18.21 6.17
CA ILE A 365 14.04 -17.13 5.66
C ILE A 365 15.15 -16.77 6.66
N PHE A 366 14.79 -16.56 7.93
CA PHE A 366 15.74 -16.11 8.95
C PHE A 366 16.41 -17.26 9.72
N GLY A 367 15.93 -18.49 9.60
CA GLY A 367 16.53 -19.69 10.22
C GLY A 367 17.61 -20.33 9.34
N ALA A 368 17.47 -20.27 8.02
CA ALA A 368 18.40 -20.92 7.08
C ALA A 368 19.79 -20.25 7.01
N ALA A 369 19.94 -19.00 7.42
CA ALA A 369 21.22 -18.29 7.39
C ALA A 369 22.24 -18.78 8.41
N ALA A 370 21.89 -19.70 9.32
CA ALA A 370 22.78 -20.18 10.41
C ALA A 370 23.61 -21.45 10.09
N GLY A 371 23.56 -21.96 8.86
CA GLY A 371 24.45 -23.09 8.53
C GLY A 371 24.02 -23.92 7.32
N THR A 372 24.51 -23.62 6.16
CA THR A 372 25.03 -24.60 5.18
C THR A 372 25.81 -23.89 4.09
N SER A 373 27.14 -23.95 4.19
CA SER A 373 27.96 -23.89 2.97
C SER A 373 27.49 -25.02 2.06
N PRO A 374 27.30 -24.80 0.74
CA PRO A 374 26.98 -25.88 -0.17
C PRO A 374 28.09 -26.94 -0.10
N PRO A 375 27.75 -28.24 -0.17
CA PRO A 375 28.77 -29.27 -0.20
C PRO A 375 29.70 -29.03 -1.38
N ALA A 376 31.00 -28.99 -1.11
CA ALA A 376 32.03 -28.92 -2.13
C ALA A 376 31.77 -30.01 -3.18
N ALA A 377 31.67 -29.61 -4.45
CA ALA A 377 31.60 -30.56 -5.54
C ALA A 377 32.78 -31.54 -5.42
N ILE A 378 32.47 -32.79 -5.17
CA ILE A 378 33.45 -33.88 -5.22
C ILE A 378 33.79 -34.03 -6.71
N GLY A 379 34.99 -33.54 -7.09
CA GLY A 379 35.57 -33.80 -8.37
C GLY A 379 35.84 -35.30 -8.49
N GLY A 380 35.07 -35.96 -9.33
CA GLY A 380 35.38 -37.31 -9.79
C GLY A 380 36.45 -37.22 -10.89
N GLY A 381 37.55 -37.93 -10.61
CA GLY A 381 38.61 -38.18 -11.56
C GLY A 381 38.23 -39.16 -12.69
#